data_e2ea6eeb3638ee2be827526dd0de7cd3
#
_entry.id   e2ea6eeb3638ee2be827526dd0de7cd3
#
_cell.length_a   1.000
_cell.length_b   1.000
_cell.length_c   1.000
_cell.angle_alpha   90.00
_cell.angle_beta   90.00
_cell.angle_gamma   90.00
#
_symmetry.space_group_name_H-M   'P 1'
#
loop_
_entity.id
_entity.type
_entity.pdbx_description
1 polymer ?
#
loop_
_entity_poly.entity_id
_entity_poly.type
_entity_poly.pdbx_seq_one_letter_code
_entity_poly.pdbx_strand_id
1 'polypeptide(L)'
;GDVYKRQVVHNAGITRDRMLANMDAARWDSVLAVNTTAQLAMNEAFLAEDARDVAGQGLRIVGLASISGIAGNRGQTNYAASKAGVIGLTAASAPVLAARGGTINAVAPGFIETEMTAKIPLATREVGRRLNALQQGGLPQDVAETVAWLASDAAGGTNGATLRVCGQSKLGA
;
A
#
# COMPACT_ATOMS: atom_id res chain seq x y z
N GLY A 1 -10.68 30.39 4.63
CA GLY A 1 -10.03 29.55 5.61
C GLY A 1 -9.15 28.53 4.89
N ASP A 2 -7.87 28.51 5.20
CA ASP A 2 -6.94 27.54 4.62
C ASP A 2 -7.39 26.13 4.98
N VAL A 3 -7.82 25.38 3.98
CA VAL A 3 -8.09 23.94 4.12
C VAL A 3 -6.75 23.24 4.01
N TYR A 4 -6.07 23.05 5.13
CA TYR A 4 -4.88 22.23 5.17
C TYR A 4 -5.26 20.79 4.79
N LYS A 5 -4.53 20.19 3.84
CA LYS A 5 -4.73 18.80 3.45
C LYS A 5 -4.27 17.92 4.60
N ARG A 6 -5.21 17.27 5.27
CA ARG A 6 -4.96 16.34 6.39
C ARG A 6 -4.78 14.91 5.96
N GLN A 7 -4.89 14.63 4.67
CA GLN A 7 -4.90 13.27 4.15
C GLN A 7 -3.84 13.11 3.06
N VAL A 8 -3.08 12.04 3.16
CA VAL A 8 -2.09 11.63 2.16
C VAL A 8 -2.36 10.18 1.79
N VAL A 9 -2.56 9.92 0.50
CA VAL A 9 -2.71 8.57 -0.03
C VAL A 9 -1.55 8.28 -0.98
N HIS A 10 -0.67 7.38 -0.57
CA HIS A 10 0.44 6.90 -1.39
C HIS A 10 -0.05 5.81 -2.34
N ASN A 11 -0.62 6.22 -3.46
CA ASN A 11 -1.18 5.32 -4.47
C ASN A 11 -0.20 5.02 -5.62
N ALA A 12 0.83 5.82 -5.83
CA ALA A 12 1.80 5.59 -6.88
C ALA A 12 2.55 4.26 -6.68
N GLY A 13 2.70 3.51 -7.77
CA GLY A 13 3.43 2.26 -7.73
C GLY A 13 3.69 1.70 -9.13
N ILE A 14 4.79 0.98 -9.26
CA ILE A 14 5.18 0.31 -10.50
C ILE A 14 5.55 -1.14 -10.26
N THR A 15 5.53 -1.93 -11.32
CA THR A 15 6.08 -3.28 -11.37
C THR A 15 7.18 -3.37 -12.44
N ARG A 16 8.19 -4.21 -12.20
CA ARG A 16 9.24 -4.57 -13.15
C ARG A 16 9.58 -6.04 -12.94
N ASP A 17 8.62 -6.90 -13.28
CA ASP A 17 8.60 -8.31 -12.93
C ASP A 17 9.72 -9.09 -13.61
N ARG A 18 10.43 -9.90 -12.82
CA ARG A 18 11.45 -10.88 -13.28
C ARG A 18 11.65 -11.95 -12.21
N MET A 19 12.02 -13.15 -12.64
CA MET A 19 12.53 -14.17 -11.73
C MET A 19 13.80 -13.64 -11.05
N LEU A 20 13.99 -13.95 -9.78
CA LEU A 20 15.12 -13.45 -8.99
C LEU A 20 16.48 -13.73 -9.66
N ALA A 21 16.65 -14.92 -10.23
CA ALA A 21 17.88 -15.29 -10.95
C ALA A 21 18.22 -14.40 -12.16
N ASN A 22 17.22 -13.66 -12.68
CA ASN A 22 17.35 -12.78 -13.85
C ASN A 22 17.02 -11.32 -13.49
N MET A 23 16.96 -10.99 -12.20
CA MET A 23 16.70 -9.63 -11.73
C MET A 23 17.96 -8.78 -11.85
N ASP A 24 17.87 -7.65 -12.51
CA ASP A 24 18.94 -6.66 -12.58
C ASP A 24 18.70 -5.52 -11.58
N ALA A 25 19.78 -4.79 -11.29
CA ALA A 25 19.74 -3.66 -10.34
C ALA A 25 18.75 -2.57 -10.80
N ALA A 26 18.69 -2.25 -12.09
CA ALA A 26 17.82 -1.19 -12.60
C ALA A 26 16.32 -1.49 -12.34
N ARG A 27 15.91 -2.76 -12.53
CA ARG A 27 14.53 -3.18 -12.20
C ARG A 27 14.27 -3.19 -10.71
N TRP A 28 15.26 -3.63 -9.94
CA TRP A 28 15.16 -3.64 -8.47
C TRP A 28 15.04 -2.23 -7.93
N ASP A 29 16.01 -1.38 -8.23
CA ASP A 29 16.12 -0.04 -7.67
C ASP A 29 14.94 0.86 -8.07
N SER A 30 14.51 0.80 -9.34
CA SER A 30 13.36 1.60 -9.79
C SER A 30 12.06 1.25 -9.05
N VAL A 31 11.84 -0.03 -8.75
CA VAL A 31 10.63 -0.45 -8.01
C VAL A 31 10.70 -0.01 -6.56
N LEU A 32 11.84 -0.18 -5.89
CA LEU A 32 12.00 0.28 -4.51
C LEU A 32 11.92 1.80 -4.41
N ALA A 33 12.57 2.52 -5.33
CA ALA A 33 12.56 3.98 -5.34
C ALA A 33 11.14 4.54 -5.40
N VAL A 34 10.29 4.02 -6.31
CA VAL A 34 8.91 4.53 -6.48
C VAL A 34 7.99 4.01 -5.38
N ASN A 35 8.02 2.70 -5.10
CA ASN A 35 6.99 2.08 -4.25
C ASN A 35 7.22 2.31 -2.75
N THR A 36 8.47 2.55 -2.33
CA THR A 36 8.82 2.61 -0.89
C THR A 36 9.59 3.87 -0.54
N THR A 37 10.74 4.14 -1.21
CA THR A 37 11.61 5.26 -0.86
C THR A 37 10.92 6.60 -1.03
N ALA A 38 10.14 6.77 -2.10
CA ALA A 38 9.37 7.99 -2.31
C ALA A 38 8.34 8.22 -1.20
N GLN A 39 7.67 7.17 -0.71
CA GLN A 39 6.73 7.28 0.40
C GLN A 39 7.45 7.69 1.70
N LEU A 40 8.60 7.08 1.99
CA LEU A 40 9.41 7.45 3.14
C LEU A 40 9.81 8.92 3.08
N ALA A 41 10.39 9.38 1.97
CA ALA A 41 10.84 10.75 1.80
C ALA A 41 9.69 11.77 1.94
N MET A 42 8.51 11.47 1.36
CA MET A 42 7.33 12.30 1.53
C MET A 42 6.83 12.34 2.97
N ASN A 43 6.80 11.19 3.66
CA ASN A 43 6.39 11.13 5.06
C ASN A 43 7.36 11.91 5.96
N GLU A 44 8.67 11.83 5.71
CA GLU A 44 9.67 12.61 6.42
C GLU A 44 9.45 14.12 6.20
N ALA A 45 9.16 14.54 4.97
CA ALA A 45 8.86 15.94 4.66
C ALA A 45 7.59 16.43 5.37
N PHE A 46 6.52 15.62 5.45
CA PHE A 46 5.31 15.96 6.22
C PHE A 46 5.54 16.00 7.74
N LEU A 47 6.54 15.29 8.22
CA LEU A 47 6.90 15.26 9.64
C LEU A 47 8.00 16.27 9.99
N ALA A 48 8.58 16.96 9.01
CA ALA A 48 9.56 18.02 9.25
C ALA A 48 8.94 19.19 10.03
N GLU A 49 9.80 20.01 10.66
CA GLU A 49 9.35 21.10 11.55
C GLU A 49 8.42 22.11 10.89
N ASP A 50 8.66 22.41 9.63
CA ASP A 50 7.87 23.38 8.87
C ASP A 50 6.45 22.86 8.50
N ALA A 51 6.22 21.55 8.65
CA ALA A 51 4.93 20.91 8.45
C ALA A 51 4.16 20.68 9.77
N ARG A 52 4.53 21.33 10.87
CA ARG A 52 3.88 21.16 12.19
C ARG A 52 2.39 21.40 12.16
N ASP A 53 1.94 22.40 11.42
CA ASP A 53 0.51 22.73 11.33
C ASP A 53 -0.28 21.61 10.66
N VAL A 54 0.33 20.89 9.70
CA VAL A 54 -0.29 19.74 9.06
C VAL A 54 -0.31 18.53 10.00
N ALA A 55 0.81 18.23 10.67
CA ALA A 55 0.92 17.11 11.60
C ALA A 55 0.10 17.33 12.88
N GLY A 56 0.08 18.56 13.43
CA GLY A 56 -0.68 18.90 14.63
C GLY A 56 -2.19 18.81 14.49
N GLN A 57 -2.71 18.70 13.29
CA GLN A 57 -4.15 18.67 12.99
C GLN A 57 -4.70 17.28 12.65
N GLY A 58 -4.01 16.21 13.01
CA GLY A 58 -4.51 14.85 12.79
C GLY A 58 -4.27 14.32 11.37
N LEU A 59 -3.03 14.43 10.87
CA LEU A 59 -2.62 13.90 9.57
C LEU A 59 -2.98 12.41 9.42
N ARG A 60 -3.61 12.05 8.33
CA ARG A 60 -3.98 10.68 7.97
C ARG A 60 -3.16 10.25 6.76
N ILE A 61 -2.32 9.24 6.93
CA ILE A 61 -1.52 8.67 5.84
C ILE A 61 -2.01 7.26 5.54
N VAL A 62 -2.24 6.97 4.27
CA VAL A 62 -2.62 5.63 3.80
C VAL A 62 -1.66 5.19 2.70
N GLY A 63 -0.92 4.11 2.94
CA GLY A 63 -0.01 3.50 1.97
C GLY A 63 -0.66 2.33 1.23
N LEU A 64 -0.45 2.22 -0.08
CA LEU A 64 -0.88 1.04 -0.86
C LEU A 64 0.23 -0.02 -0.84
N ALA A 65 0.03 -1.03 0.04
CA ALA A 65 0.81 -2.27 0.08
C ALA A 65 0.30 -3.28 -0.97
N SER A 66 0.37 -4.56 -0.69
CA SER A 66 -0.18 -5.68 -1.48
C SER A 66 -0.13 -6.95 -0.66
N ILE A 67 -0.98 -7.92 -0.97
CA ILE A 67 -0.81 -9.30 -0.44
C ILE A 67 0.54 -9.90 -0.87
N SER A 68 1.11 -9.47 -2.00
CA SER A 68 2.47 -9.86 -2.41
C SER A 68 3.53 -9.38 -1.42
N GLY A 69 3.33 -8.28 -0.71
CA GLY A 69 4.21 -7.82 0.37
C GLY A 69 4.11 -8.68 1.63
N ILE A 70 3.01 -9.40 1.81
CA ILE A 70 2.78 -10.29 2.96
C ILE A 70 3.32 -11.70 2.67
N ALA A 71 2.98 -12.26 1.51
CA ALA A 71 3.21 -13.67 1.16
C ALA A 71 4.35 -13.89 0.15
N GLY A 72 4.87 -12.83 -0.44
CA GLY A 72 5.70 -12.94 -1.64
C GLY A 72 4.86 -13.26 -2.89
N ASN A 73 5.50 -13.17 -4.06
CA ASN A 73 4.92 -13.65 -5.31
C ASN A 73 6.05 -14.04 -6.28
N ARG A 74 5.95 -15.24 -6.85
CA ARG A 74 6.96 -15.75 -7.78
C ARG A 74 7.07 -14.82 -9.00
N GLY A 75 8.31 -14.39 -9.33
CA GLY A 75 8.58 -13.47 -10.42
C GLY A 75 8.40 -11.99 -10.08
N GLN A 76 8.00 -11.66 -8.85
CA GLN A 76 7.78 -10.31 -8.36
C GLN A 76 8.60 -9.98 -7.11
N THR A 77 9.83 -10.49 -7.00
CA THR A 77 10.62 -10.36 -5.77
C THR A 77 10.87 -8.89 -5.38
N ASN A 78 11.20 -8.02 -6.35
CA ASN A 78 11.38 -6.59 -6.14
C ASN A 78 10.07 -5.90 -5.72
N TYR A 79 8.96 -6.22 -6.38
CA TYR A 79 7.64 -5.69 -6.04
C TYR A 79 7.20 -6.16 -4.65
N ALA A 80 7.33 -7.44 -4.35
CA ALA A 80 7.01 -8.00 -3.03
C ALA A 80 7.85 -7.35 -1.92
N ALA A 81 9.17 -7.19 -2.13
CA ALA A 81 10.05 -6.51 -1.21
C ALA A 81 9.64 -5.05 -0.99
N SER A 82 9.31 -4.32 -2.07
CA SER A 82 8.86 -2.93 -1.97
C SER A 82 7.54 -2.80 -1.19
N LYS A 83 6.60 -3.72 -1.41
CA LYS A 83 5.29 -3.69 -0.72
C LYS A 83 5.38 -4.17 0.73
N ALA A 84 6.32 -5.08 1.06
CA ALA A 84 6.69 -5.38 2.43
C ALA A 84 7.34 -4.16 3.12
N GLY A 85 8.15 -3.39 2.38
CA GLY A 85 8.70 -2.12 2.84
C GLY A 85 7.63 -1.11 3.24
N VAL A 86 6.53 -1.01 2.48
CA VAL A 86 5.37 -0.15 2.84
C VAL A 86 4.73 -0.61 4.14
N ILE A 87 4.59 -1.92 4.35
CA ILE A 87 4.05 -2.49 5.59
C ILE A 87 4.96 -2.14 6.78
N GLY A 88 6.27 -2.36 6.62
CA GLY A 88 7.26 -2.03 7.65
C GLY A 88 7.31 -0.54 7.96
N LEU A 89 7.29 0.32 6.93
CA LEU A 89 7.22 1.77 7.07
C LEU A 89 5.98 2.21 7.85
N THR A 90 4.82 1.63 7.54
CA THR A 90 3.56 1.90 8.25
C THR A 90 3.69 1.58 9.74
N ALA A 91 4.18 0.40 10.08
CA ALA A 91 4.35 -0.02 11.47
C ALA A 91 5.37 0.85 12.21
N ALA A 92 6.50 1.16 11.58
CA ALA A 92 7.57 1.95 12.18
C ALA A 92 7.18 3.43 12.40
N SER A 93 6.39 4.01 11.48
CA SER A 93 5.98 5.42 11.55
C SER A 93 4.77 5.66 12.46
N ALA A 94 4.00 4.62 12.78
CA ALA A 94 2.76 4.76 13.55
C ALA A 94 2.95 5.44 14.92
N PRO A 95 3.95 5.11 15.76
CA PRO A 95 4.17 5.81 17.02
C PRO A 95 4.51 7.28 16.83
N VAL A 96 5.26 7.62 15.78
CA VAL A 96 5.67 9.01 15.48
C VAL A 96 4.46 9.85 15.09
N LEU A 97 3.58 9.30 14.25
CA LEU A 97 2.31 9.96 13.86
C LEU A 97 1.38 10.11 15.05
N ALA A 98 1.23 9.07 15.88
CA ALA A 98 0.39 9.09 17.07
C ALA A 98 0.78 10.21 18.05
N ALA A 99 2.08 10.41 18.28
CA ALA A 99 2.59 11.49 19.14
C ALA A 99 2.22 12.91 18.62
N ARG A 100 1.78 13.01 17.36
CA ARG A 100 1.34 14.24 16.71
C ARG A 100 -0.17 14.25 16.39
N GLY A 101 -0.95 13.35 16.99
CA GLY A 101 -2.39 13.22 16.77
C GLY A 101 -2.77 12.66 15.40
N GLY A 102 -1.82 12.16 14.62
CA GLY A 102 -2.04 11.57 13.30
C GLY A 102 -2.11 10.05 13.31
N THR A 103 -2.43 9.46 12.15
CA THR A 103 -2.38 8.01 11.93
C THR A 103 -1.74 7.68 10.59
N ILE A 104 -1.11 6.52 10.52
CA ILE A 104 -0.64 5.91 9.28
C ILE A 104 -1.08 4.46 9.22
N ASN A 105 -1.68 4.07 8.11
CA ASN A 105 -2.13 2.71 7.87
C ASN A 105 -1.79 2.27 6.44
N ALA A 106 -1.81 0.98 6.18
CA ALA A 106 -1.64 0.43 4.85
C ALA A 106 -2.86 -0.37 4.43
N VAL A 107 -3.15 -0.36 3.13
CA VAL A 107 -4.10 -1.26 2.50
C VAL A 107 -3.32 -2.27 1.67
N ALA A 108 -3.60 -3.56 1.82
CA ALA A 108 -2.99 -4.64 1.06
C ALA A 108 -4.03 -5.30 0.14
N PRO A 109 -4.20 -4.80 -1.09
CA PRO A 109 -5.11 -5.38 -2.06
C PRO A 109 -4.68 -6.80 -2.47
N GLY A 110 -5.67 -7.65 -2.77
CA GLY A 110 -5.48 -8.91 -3.46
C GLY A 110 -5.43 -8.76 -4.97
N PHE A 111 -6.02 -9.72 -5.68
CA PHE A 111 -6.23 -9.60 -7.11
C PHE A 111 -7.38 -8.61 -7.38
N ILE A 112 -7.04 -7.45 -7.94
CA ILE A 112 -8.01 -6.39 -8.26
C ILE A 112 -8.14 -6.27 -9.79
N GLU A 113 -9.36 -6.18 -10.27
CA GLU A 113 -9.67 -6.03 -11.68
C GLU A 113 -9.43 -4.60 -12.15
N THR A 114 -8.33 -4.41 -12.87
CA THR A 114 -7.89 -3.11 -13.40
C THR A 114 -7.44 -3.28 -14.84
N GLU A 115 -7.21 -2.18 -15.53
CA GLU A 115 -6.57 -2.21 -16.87
C GLU A 115 -5.21 -2.94 -16.86
N MET A 116 -4.47 -2.84 -15.76
CA MET A 116 -3.19 -3.52 -15.61
C MET A 116 -3.38 -5.05 -15.56
N THR A 117 -4.35 -5.54 -14.78
CA THR A 117 -4.63 -6.97 -14.66
C THR A 117 -5.37 -7.53 -15.88
N ALA A 118 -6.08 -6.69 -16.63
CA ALA A 118 -6.71 -7.09 -17.88
C ALA A 118 -5.71 -7.58 -18.96
N LYS A 119 -4.45 -7.15 -18.88
CA LYS A 119 -3.35 -7.57 -19.77
C LYS A 119 -2.79 -8.96 -19.44
N ILE A 120 -3.14 -9.52 -18.28
CA ILE A 120 -2.72 -10.86 -17.85
C ILE A 120 -3.49 -11.91 -18.67
N PRO A 121 -2.84 -13.01 -19.15
CA PRO A 121 -3.52 -14.08 -19.85
C PRO A 121 -4.73 -14.61 -19.06
N LEU A 122 -5.82 -14.92 -19.78
CA LEU A 122 -7.11 -15.27 -19.16
C LEU A 122 -7.00 -16.40 -18.11
N ALA A 123 -6.26 -17.46 -18.42
CA ALA A 123 -6.09 -18.58 -17.49
C ALA A 123 -5.43 -18.16 -16.18
N THR A 124 -4.39 -17.33 -16.25
CA THR A 124 -3.68 -16.81 -15.05
C THR A 124 -4.58 -15.86 -14.26
N ARG A 125 -5.38 -15.05 -14.96
CA ARG A 125 -6.34 -14.13 -14.36
C ARG A 125 -7.45 -14.88 -13.63
N GLU A 126 -7.99 -15.96 -14.21
CA GLU A 126 -8.99 -16.80 -13.55
C GLU A 126 -8.43 -17.49 -12.30
N VAL A 127 -7.18 -17.93 -12.31
CA VAL A 127 -6.51 -18.44 -11.11
C VAL A 127 -6.44 -17.34 -10.05
N GLY A 128 -5.99 -16.13 -10.42
CA GLY A 128 -5.94 -14.98 -9.50
C GLY A 128 -7.29 -14.67 -8.84
N ARG A 129 -8.36 -14.69 -9.64
CA ARG A 129 -9.74 -14.47 -9.14
C ARG A 129 -10.18 -15.51 -8.13
N ARG A 130 -9.80 -16.78 -8.31
CA ARG A 130 -10.27 -17.91 -7.50
C ARG A 130 -9.36 -18.25 -6.31
N LEU A 131 -8.23 -17.57 -6.15
CA LEU A 131 -7.31 -17.78 -5.03
C LEU A 131 -7.74 -17.09 -3.73
N ASN A 132 -8.99 -16.74 -3.60
CA ASN A 132 -9.56 -16.20 -2.37
C ASN A 132 -10.89 -16.90 -2.02
N ALA A 133 -11.38 -16.71 -0.80
CA ALA A 133 -12.59 -17.37 -0.30
C ALA A 133 -13.85 -16.89 -1.03
N LEU A 134 -13.88 -15.66 -1.51
CA LEU A 134 -15.00 -15.09 -2.26
C LEU A 134 -15.02 -15.56 -3.73
N GLN A 135 -13.94 -16.20 -4.21
CA GLN A 135 -13.79 -16.73 -5.57
C GLN A 135 -14.04 -15.70 -6.69
N GLN A 136 -13.71 -14.44 -6.43
CA GLN A 136 -13.88 -13.33 -7.37
C GLN A 136 -12.70 -12.37 -7.31
N GLY A 137 -12.48 -11.59 -8.37
CA GLY A 137 -11.60 -10.43 -8.34
C GLY A 137 -12.22 -9.31 -7.52
N GLY A 138 -11.41 -8.57 -6.76
CA GLY A 138 -11.85 -7.33 -6.14
C GLY A 138 -11.97 -6.21 -7.19
N LEU A 139 -12.74 -5.20 -6.89
CA LEU A 139 -12.86 -3.99 -7.72
C LEU A 139 -12.00 -2.86 -7.14
N PRO A 140 -11.56 -1.90 -7.97
CA PRO A 140 -10.90 -0.70 -7.48
C PRO A 140 -11.68 0.03 -6.38
N GLN A 141 -13.02 -0.01 -6.46
CA GLN A 141 -13.92 0.57 -5.46
C GLN A 141 -13.77 -0.07 -4.09
N ASP A 142 -13.58 -1.39 -4.00
CA ASP A 142 -13.38 -2.09 -2.72
C ASP A 142 -12.15 -1.56 -1.98
N VAL A 143 -11.09 -1.25 -2.74
CA VAL A 143 -9.87 -0.65 -2.21
C VAL A 143 -10.10 0.82 -1.85
N ALA A 144 -10.79 1.57 -2.72
CA ALA A 144 -11.04 3.00 -2.54
C ALA A 144 -11.88 3.29 -1.29
N GLU A 145 -12.91 2.50 -1.01
CA GLU A 145 -13.75 2.62 0.19
C GLU A 145 -12.92 2.37 1.47
N THR A 146 -12.05 1.37 1.45
CA THR A 146 -11.15 1.10 2.58
C THR A 146 -10.17 2.27 2.80
N VAL A 147 -9.60 2.81 1.73
CA VAL A 147 -8.72 3.99 1.78
C VAL A 147 -9.48 5.21 2.30
N ALA A 148 -10.69 5.46 1.80
CA ALA A 148 -11.52 6.57 2.24
C ALA A 148 -11.86 6.49 3.73
N TRP A 149 -12.20 5.29 4.22
CA TRP A 149 -12.45 5.08 5.64
C TRP A 149 -11.19 5.34 6.48
N LEU A 150 -10.03 4.78 6.11
CA LEU A 150 -8.77 4.99 6.84
C LEU A 150 -8.31 6.45 6.83
N ALA A 151 -8.65 7.20 5.78
CA ALA A 151 -8.35 8.62 5.65
C ALA A 151 -9.35 9.52 6.40
N SER A 152 -10.45 8.97 6.90
CA SER A 152 -11.50 9.70 7.61
C SER A 152 -11.26 9.75 9.11
N ASP A 153 -11.98 10.62 9.81
CA ASP A 153 -11.96 10.71 11.28
C ASP A 153 -12.58 9.46 11.94
N ALA A 154 -13.43 8.73 11.22
CA ALA A 154 -14.03 7.49 11.70
C ALA A 154 -12.99 6.37 11.98
N ALA A 155 -11.82 6.44 11.34
CA ALA A 155 -10.72 5.52 11.56
C ALA A 155 -9.70 6.03 12.61
N GLY A 156 -10.04 7.04 13.40
CA GLY A 156 -9.12 7.69 14.35
C GLY A 156 -8.48 6.75 15.38
N GLY A 157 -9.13 5.63 15.69
CA GLY A 157 -8.60 4.59 16.58
C GLY A 157 -7.73 3.54 15.88
N THR A 158 -7.53 3.63 14.54
CA THR A 158 -6.76 2.67 13.76
C THR A 158 -5.43 3.30 13.35
N ASN A 159 -4.32 2.76 13.85
CA ASN A 159 -2.98 3.26 13.56
C ASN A 159 -1.98 2.11 13.47
N GLY A 160 -1.08 2.14 12.47
CA GLY A 160 -0.07 1.10 12.25
C GLY A 160 -0.61 -0.20 11.66
N ALA A 161 -1.88 -0.23 11.26
CA ALA A 161 -2.53 -1.42 10.73
C ALA A 161 -2.26 -1.62 9.23
N THR A 162 -2.24 -2.89 8.81
CA THR A 162 -2.29 -3.27 7.40
C THR A 162 -3.59 -4.03 7.15
N LEU A 163 -4.54 -3.39 6.45
CA LEU A 163 -5.83 -3.98 6.14
C LEU A 163 -5.77 -4.71 4.80
N ARG A 164 -6.14 -5.98 4.80
CA ARG A 164 -6.22 -6.78 3.57
C ARG A 164 -7.57 -6.58 2.88
N VAL A 165 -7.53 -6.12 1.62
CA VAL A 165 -8.70 -6.06 0.74
C VAL A 165 -8.50 -7.11 -0.36
N CYS A 166 -8.72 -8.37 -0.01
CA CYS A 166 -8.29 -9.50 -0.83
C CYS A 166 -9.28 -10.67 -0.87
N GLY A 167 -10.51 -10.49 -0.35
CA GLY A 167 -11.51 -11.56 -0.31
C GLY A 167 -11.05 -12.80 0.47
N GLN A 168 -10.23 -12.63 1.50
CA GLN A 168 -9.55 -13.71 2.23
C GLN A 168 -8.71 -14.56 1.26
N SER A 169 -7.70 -13.92 0.62
CA SER A 169 -6.75 -14.65 -0.21
C SER A 169 -6.05 -15.75 0.58
N LYS A 170 -5.92 -16.92 -0.05
CA LYS A 170 -5.22 -18.08 0.51
C LYS A 170 -3.71 -17.86 0.64
N LEU A 171 -3.17 -16.82 -0.05
CA LEU A 171 -1.77 -16.43 0.07
C LEU A 171 -1.59 -15.51 1.29
N GLY A 172 -0.67 -15.86 2.17
CA GLY A 172 -0.37 -15.08 3.37
C GLY A 172 -1.49 -15.08 4.41
N ALA A 173 -2.24 -16.18 4.49
CA ALA A 173 -3.27 -16.40 5.50
C ALA A 173 -2.64 -16.72 6.85
#